data_f0343da80730c8b9a45a46dc278e82b3
#
_entry.id   f0343da80730c8b9a45a46dc278e82b3
#
_cell.length_a   1.000
_cell.length_b   1.000
_cell.length_c   1.000
_cell.angle_alpha   90.00
_cell.angle_beta   90.00
_cell.angle_gamma   90.00
#
_symmetry.space_group_name_H-M   'P 1'
#
loop_
_entity.id
_entity.type
_entity.pdbx_description
1 polymer ?
#
loop_
_entity_poly.entity_id
_entity_poly.type
_entity_poly.pdbx_seq_one_letter_code
_entity_poly.pdbx_strand_id
1 'polypeptide(L)'
;MNVEDLGILRSVDLIDGVAVAKVTPTYSGCPAVLAIEFAIEAALRDAGFEARIERVISPPWTTDWITPEGREKLRAYGIAPPVKGAGKGSLFSDPVIACPQCGSEDTERVSEFGSTACKALWRCRSCAEPFDYFKCI
;
A
#
# COMPACT_ATOMS: atom_id res chain seq x y z
N MET A 1 -2.93 9.29 4.15
CA MET A 1 -3.40 7.97 3.68
C MET A 1 -3.63 7.08 4.89
N ASN A 2 -4.73 6.36 4.90
CA ASN A 2 -5.08 5.49 6.03
C ASN A 2 -5.09 4.02 5.61
N VAL A 3 -5.34 3.14 6.58
CA VAL A 3 -5.31 1.68 6.35
C VAL A 3 -6.47 1.17 5.50
N GLU A 4 -7.57 1.92 5.42
CA GLU A 4 -8.69 1.61 4.54
C GLU A 4 -8.32 1.90 3.08
N ASP A 5 -7.67 3.04 2.83
CA ASP A 5 -7.20 3.42 1.49
C ASP A 5 -6.27 2.39 0.89
N LEU A 6 -5.45 1.74 1.71
CA LEU A 6 -4.52 0.69 1.28
C LEU A 6 -5.16 -0.70 1.18
N GLY A 7 -6.41 -0.86 1.65
CA GLY A 7 -7.05 -2.17 1.69
C GLY A 7 -6.45 -3.14 2.71
N ILE A 8 -5.71 -2.62 3.69
CA ILE A 8 -5.14 -3.42 4.78
C ILE A 8 -6.21 -3.79 5.80
N LEU A 9 -7.07 -2.83 6.16
CA LEU A 9 -8.22 -3.07 7.04
C LEU A 9 -9.34 -3.73 6.22
N ARG A 10 -9.64 -4.98 6.57
CA ARG A 10 -10.65 -5.79 5.86
C ARG A 10 -12.04 -5.58 6.39
N SER A 11 -12.20 -5.62 7.71
CA SER A 11 -13.48 -5.43 8.37
C SER A 11 -13.29 -5.09 9.85
N VAL A 12 -14.32 -4.47 10.43
CA VAL A 12 -14.45 -4.27 11.86
C VAL A 12 -15.82 -4.78 12.26
N ASP A 13 -15.87 -5.81 13.10
CA ASP A 13 -17.11 -6.43 13.57
C ASP A 13 -17.21 -6.33 15.07
N LEU A 14 -18.42 -6.13 15.58
CA LEU A 14 -18.69 -6.15 17.01
C LEU A 14 -19.18 -7.55 17.39
N ILE A 15 -18.37 -8.27 18.17
CA ILE A 15 -18.64 -9.65 18.60
C ILE A 15 -18.58 -9.68 20.12
N ASP A 16 -19.70 -9.99 20.78
CA ASP A 16 -19.81 -10.06 22.25
C ASP A 16 -19.27 -8.81 22.97
N GLY A 17 -19.50 -7.62 22.39
CA GLY A 17 -19.04 -6.35 22.93
C GLY A 17 -17.58 -6.01 22.62
N VAL A 18 -16.88 -6.86 21.88
CA VAL A 18 -15.49 -6.66 21.46
C VAL A 18 -15.45 -6.25 19.98
N ALA A 19 -14.77 -5.16 19.66
CA ALA A 19 -14.51 -4.75 18.27
C ALA A 19 -13.36 -5.59 17.71
N VAL A 20 -13.67 -6.47 16.75
CA VAL A 20 -12.69 -7.32 16.10
C VAL A 20 -12.35 -6.71 14.73
N ALA A 21 -11.14 -6.22 14.58
CA ALA A 21 -10.61 -5.69 13.33
C ALA A 21 -9.81 -6.77 12.60
N LYS A 22 -10.22 -7.08 11.38
CA LYS A 22 -9.48 -8.01 10.51
C LYS A 22 -8.55 -7.22 9.61
N VAL A 23 -7.27 -7.56 9.63
CA VAL A 23 -6.23 -6.89 8.83
C VAL A 23 -5.47 -7.89 7.98
N THR A 24 -5.13 -7.49 6.76
CA THR A 24 -4.28 -8.27 5.86
C THR A 24 -3.04 -7.45 5.55
N PRO A 25 -1.85 -7.89 6.00
CA PRO A 25 -0.60 -7.17 5.72
C PRO A 25 -0.26 -7.24 4.23
N THR A 26 0.43 -6.21 3.74
CA THR A 26 0.86 -6.14 2.33
C THR A 26 1.86 -7.24 1.97
N TYR A 27 2.69 -7.65 2.93
CA TYR A 27 3.54 -8.84 2.84
C TYR A 27 3.92 -9.30 4.26
N SER A 28 4.32 -10.56 4.38
CA SER A 28 4.53 -11.20 5.69
C SER A 28 5.71 -10.64 6.50
N GLY A 29 6.70 -10.04 5.84
CA GLY A 29 7.89 -9.47 6.47
C GLY A 29 7.82 -7.96 6.73
N CYS A 30 6.65 -7.33 6.60
CA CYS A 30 6.54 -5.88 6.76
C CYS A 30 6.77 -5.44 8.21
N PRO A 31 7.80 -4.63 8.51
CA PRO A 31 8.07 -4.17 9.87
C PRO A 31 7.00 -3.19 10.40
N ALA A 32 6.20 -2.60 9.51
CA ALA A 32 5.14 -1.67 9.88
C ALA A 32 3.85 -2.37 10.36
N VAL A 33 3.72 -3.68 10.20
CA VAL A 33 2.48 -4.42 10.54
C VAL A 33 2.09 -4.21 12.00
N LEU A 34 3.03 -4.34 12.92
CA LEU A 34 2.77 -4.14 14.35
C LEU A 34 2.33 -2.70 14.65
N ALA A 35 2.97 -1.71 14.04
CA ALA A 35 2.60 -0.31 14.22
C ALA A 35 1.18 -0.04 13.71
N ILE A 36 0.80 -0.63 12.58
CA ILE A 36 -0.56 -0.54 12.02
C ILE A 36 -1.57 -1.19 12.95
N GLU A 37 -1.28 -2.38 13.46
CA GLU A 37 -2.15 -3.10 14.39
C GLU A 37 -2.36 -2.30 15.68
N PHE A 38 -1.29 -1.75 16.26
CA PHE A 38 -1.38 -0.89 17.45
C PHE A 38 -2.20 0.38 17.19
N ALA A 39 -2.04 1.01 16.03
CA ALA A 39 -2.80 2.20 15.68
C ALA A 39 -4.30 1.92 15.56
N ILE A 40 -4.66 0.80 14.96
CA ILE A 40 -6.06 0.36 14.85
C ILE A 40 -6.64 0.05 16.23
N GLU A 41 -5.90 -0.69 17.05
CA GLU A 41 -6.31 -1.02 18.42
C GLU A 41 -6.53 0.23 19.27
N ALA A 42 -5.60 1.18 19.21
CA ALA A 42 -5.70 2.44 19.93
C ALA A 42 -6.93 3.25 19.49
N ALA A 43 -7.18 3.33 18.18
CA ALA A 43 -8.34 4.04 17.64
C ALA A 43 -9.67 3.43 18.13
N LEU A 44 -9.76 2.10 18.16
CA LEU A 44 -10.96 1.42 18.65
C LEU A 44 -11.17 1.61 20.14
N ARG A 45 -10.11 1.59 20.94
CA ARG A 45 -10.17 1.86 22.39
C ARG A 45 -10.56 3.31 22.67
N ASP A 46 -10.02 4.26 21.92
CA ASP A 46 -10.37 5.68 22.04
C ASP A 46 -11.85 5.92 21.70
N ALA A 47 -12.43 5.10 20.83
CA ALA A 47 -13.86 5.13 20.51
C ALA A 47 -14.74 4.46 21.58
N GLY A 48 -14.15 3.91 22.64
CA GLY A 48 -14.87 3.29 23.77
C GLY A 48 -15.13 1.79 23.62
N PHE A 49 -14.44 1.12 22.69
CA PHE A 49 -14.58 -0.33 22.48
C PHE A 49 -13.41 -1.11 23.08
N GLU A 50 -13.66 -2.33 23.53
CA GLU A 50 -12.62 -3.31 23.73
C GLU A 50 -12.19 -3.80 22.33
N ALA A 51 -10.88 -3.80 22.04
CA ALA A 51 -10.37 -4.06 20.71
C ALA A 51 -9.60 -5.38 20.62
N ARG A 52 -9.82 -6.10 19.54
CA ARG A 52 -9.07 -7.29 19.17
C ARG A 52 -8.66 -7.19 17.71
N ILE A 53 -7.40 -7.48 17.41
CA ILE A 53 -6.88 -7.51 16.04
C ILE A 53 -6.72 -8.96 15.60
N GLU A 54 -7.29 -9.29 14.44
CA GLU A 54 -7.18 -10.61 13.84
C GLU A 54 -6.47 -10.46 12.48
N ARG A 55 -5.33 -11.13 12.34
CA ARG A 55 -4.56 -11.12 11.10
C ARG A 55 -5.11 -12.17 10.14
N VAL A 56 -5.53 -11.73 8.95
CA VAL A 56 -6.08 -12.59 7.90
C VAL A 56 -5.11 -12.60 6.72
N ILE A 57 -4.58 -13.75 6.38
CA ILE A 57 -3.60 -13.90 5.28
C ILE A 57 -4.17 -14.60 4.05
N SER A 58 -5.42 -15.03 4.09
CA SER A 58 -6.10 -15.66 2.97
C SER A 58 -7.48 -15.01 2.75
N PRO A 59 -7.76 -14.43 1.59
CA PRO A 59 -6.84 -14.25 0.45
C PRO A 59 -5.68 -13.29 0.77
N PRO A 60 -4.52 -13.42 0.07
CA PRO A 60 -3.40 -12.52 0.28
C PRO A 60 -3.74 -11.11 -0.22
N TRP A 61 -3.10 -10.10 0.40
CA TRP A 61 -3.26 -8.71 -0.02
C TRP A 61 -2.78 -8.52 -1.47
N THR A 62 -3.47 -7.67 -2.21
CA THR A 62 -3.10 -7.28 -3.57
C THR A 62 -3.21 -5.77 -3.72
N THR A 63 -2.38 -5.19 -4.59
CA THR A 63 -2.42 -3.76 -4.92
C THR A 63 -3.74 -3.31 -5.54
N ASP A 64 -4.54 -4.23 -6.07
CA ASP A 64 -5.87 -3.94 -6.59
C ASP A 64 -6.86 -3.50 -5.49
N TRP A 65 -6.56 -3.79 -4.23
CA TRP A 65 -7.38 -3.38 -3.09
C TRP A 65 -7.18 -1.92 -2.68
N ILE A 66 -6.14 -1.25 -3.21
CA ILE A 66 -5.92 0.17 -2.96
C ILE A 66 -7.06 0.96 -3.62
N THR A 67 -7.72 1.82 -2.84
CA THR A 67 -8.82 2.65 -3.33
C THR A 67 -8.33 3.71 -4.33
N PRO A 68 -9.21 4.25 -5.21
CA PRO A 68 -8.84 5.38 -6.06
C PRO A 68 -8.30 6.59 -5.26
N GLU A 69 -8.91 6.88 -4.12
CA GLU A 69 -8.46 7.94 -3.20
C GLU A 69 -7.07 7.64 -2.63
N GLY A 70 -6.80 6.39 -2.28
CA GLY A 70 -5.48 5.94 -1.83
C GLY A 70 -4.42 6.12 -2.90
N ARG A 71 -4.74 5.84 -4.15
CA ARG A 71 -3.82 6.05 -5.30
C ARG A 71 -3.50 7.53 -5.51
N GLU A 72 -4.49 8.41 -5.40
CA GLU A 72 -4.28 9.85 -5.50
C GLU A 72 -3.43 10.39 -4.34
N LYS A 73 -3.66 9.89 -3.13
CA LYS A 73 -2.84 10.25 -1.96
C LYS A 73 -1.39 9.80 -2.13
N LEU A 74 -1.13 8.61 -2.67
CA LEU A 74 0.22 8.15 -3.01
C LEU A 74 0.89 9.11 -3.98
N ARG A 75 0.19 9.49 -5.06
CA ARG A 75 0.71 10.43 -6.05
C ARG A 75 1.02 11.79 -5.44
N ALA A 76 0.16 12.29 -4.55
CA ALA A 76 0.37 13.57 -3.85
C ALA A 76 1.60 13.54 -2.94
N TYR A 77 1.97 12.37 -2.41
CA TYR A 77 3.21 12.17 -1.65
C TYR A 77 4.45 11.98 -2.52
N GLY A 78 4.32 12.02 -3.84
CA GLY A 78 5.43 11.77 -4.76
C GLY A 78 5.77 10.29 -4.92
N ILE A 79 4.83 9.40 -4.60
CA ILE A 79 4.95 7.95 -4.81
C ILE A 79 4.07 7.57 -6.00
N ALA A 80 4.66 6.94 -7.03
CA ALA A 80 3.89 6.43 -8.16
C ALA A 80 3.04 5.23 -7.70
N PRO A 81 1.71 5.32 -7.85
CA PRO A 81 0.83 4.22 -7.45
C PRO A 81 1.00 3.00 -8.39
N PRO A 82 0.68 1.78 -7.92
CA PRO A 82 0.79 0.59 -8.74
C PRO A 82 -0.16 0.63 -9.93
N VAL A 83 0.29 0.11 -11.06
CA VAL A 83 -0.52 0.01 -12.28
C VAL A 83 -1.51 -1.15 -12.12
N LYS A 84 -2.79 -0.91 -12.38
CA LYS A 84 -3.82 -1.95 -12.31
C LYS A 84 -3.52 -3.09 -13.29
N GLY A 85 -3.64 -4.32 -12.80
CA GLY A 85 -3.49 -5.52 -13.63
C GLY A 85 -2.06 -5.91 -13.99
N ALA A 86 -1.05 -5.18 -13.55
CA ALA A 86 0.35 -5.48 -13.87
C ALA A 86 0.93 -6.66 -13.06
N GLY A 87 0.25 -7.14 -12.02
CA GLY A 87 0.80 -8.13 -11.08
C GLY A 87 0.94 -9.55 -11.62
N LYS A 88 0.27 -9.91 -12.69
CA LYS A 88 0.20 -11.33 -13.14
C LYS A 88 0.76 -11.62 -14.54
N GLY A 89 1.22 -10.62 -15.27
CA GLY A 89 1.59 -10.82 -16.68
C GLY A 89 2.95 -10.32 -17.11
N SER A 90 3.69 -9.63 -16.25
CA SER A 90 4.89 -8.91 -16.68
C SER A 90 6.19 -9.46 -16.08
N LEU A 91 6.41 -10.76 -16.24
CA LEU A 91 7.70 -11.39 -15.93
C LEU A 91 8.84 -10.93 -16.85
N PHE A 92 8.53 -10.26 -17.95
CA PHE A 92 9.49 -9.96 -19.01
C PHE A 92 9.55 -8.49 -19.48
N SER A 93 8.71 -7.61 -18.92
CA SER A 93 8.74 -6.19 -19.27
C SER A 93 8.46 -5.31 -18.06
N ASP A 94 9.24 -4.24 -17.92
CA ASP A 94 8.94 -3.22 -16.92
C ASP A 94 7.63 -2.52 -17.24
N PRO A 95 6.76 -2.28 -16.24
CA PRO A 95 5.53 -1.52 -16.48
C PRO A 95 5.86 -0.08 -16.84
N VAL A 96 4.97 0.55 -17.62
CA VAL A 96 5.05 1.98 -17.90
C VAL A 96 4.56 2.75 -16.69
N ILE A 97 5.43 3.52 -16.06
CA ILE A 97 5.16 4.26 -14.84
C ILE A 97 5.20 5.76 -15.13
N ALA A 98 4.10 6.46 -14.87
CA ALA A 98 4.05 7.90 -14.99
C ALA A 98 4.75 8.58 -13.81
N CYS A 99 5.56 9.59 -14.10
CA CYS A 99 6.19 10.41 -13.04
C CYS A 99 5.11 11.12 -12.21
N PRO A 100 5.15 11.00 -10.87
CA PRO A 100 4.17 11.65 -10.02
C PRO A 100 4.29 13.18 -9.99
N GLN A 101 5.43 13.73 -10.45
CA GLN A 101 5.67 15.18 -10.49
C GLN A 101 5.21 15.81 -11.79
N CYS A 102 5.66 15.30 -12.95
CA CYS A 102 5.36 15.91 -14.24
C CYS A 102 4.40 15.10 -15.13
N GLY A 103 4.04 13.88 -14.74
CA GLY A 103 3.14 13.02 -15.50
C GLY A 103 3.75 12.34 -16.71
N SER A 104 5.05 12.55 -17.01
CA SER A 104 5.72 11.91 -18.13
C SER A 104 5.82 10.40 -17.95
N GLU A 105 5.60 9.65 -19.02
CA GLU A 105 5.80 8.20 -19.04
C GLU A 105 7.24 7.80 -19.39
N ASP A 106 8.10 8.78 -19.69
CA ASP A 106 9.52 8.55 -19.95
C ASP A 106 10.29 8.42 -18.64
N THR A 107 10.19 7.26 -18.03
CA THR A 107 10.76 6.93 -16.72
C THR A 107 11.59 5.65 -16.80
N GLU A 108 12.55 5.51 -15.89
CA GLU A 108 13.41 4.33 -15.81
C GLU A 108 13.55 3.84 -14.38
N ARG A 109 13.68 2.52 -14.24
CA ARG A 109 13.97 1.90 -12.93
C ARG A 109 15.45 2.06 -12.60
N VAL A 110 15.74 2.66 -11.46
CA VAL A 110 17.12 2.83 -10.93
C VAL A 110 17.48 1.65 -10.05
N SER A 111 16.57 1.20 -9.18
CA SER A 111 16.78 0.10 -8.25
C SER A 111 15.50 -0.68 -8.01
N GLU A 112 15.61 -1.99 -7.84
CA GLU A 112 14.52 -2.88 -7.45
C GLU A 112 13.95 -2.53 -6.07
N PHE A 113 14.78 -1.98 -5.19
CA PHE A 113 14.41 -1.60 -3.84
C PHE A 113 14.57 -0.09 -3.64
N GLY A 114 13.53 0.56 -3.13
CA GLY A 114 13.53 1.96 -2.74
C GLY A 114 13.77 2.14 -1.24
N SER A 115 13.05 3.09 -0.64
CA SER A 115 13.10 3.37 0.80
C SER A 115 12.57 2.21 1.65
N THR A 116 11.74 1.35 1.08
CA THR A 116 11.22 0.12 1.70
C THR A 116 11.20 -1.02 0.68
N ALA A 117 11.07 -2.26 1.14
CA ALA A 117 11.03 -3.44 0.27
C ALA A 117 9.80 -3.47 -0.67
N CYS A 118 8.72 -2.79 -0.31
CA CYS A 118 7.50 -2.70 -1.13
C CYS A 118 7.57 -1.63 -2.23
N LYS A 119 8.67 -0.87 -2.30
CA LYS A 119 8.87 0.20 -3.27
C LYS A 119 10.13 -0.04 -4.09
N ALA A 120 10.10 0.39 -5.35
CA ALA A 120 11.26 0.47 -6.23
C ALA A 120 11.64 1.92 -6.45
N LEU A 121 12.92 2.20 -6.68
CA LEU A 121 13.40 3.54 -7.00
C LEU A 121 13.40 3.72 -8.52
N TRP A 122 12.72 4.76 -8.96
CA TRP A 122 12.61 5.17 -10.36
C TRP A 122 13.09 6.60 -10.54
N ARG A 123 13.37 6.97 -11.78
CA ARG A 123 13.74 8.33 -12.17
C ARG A 123 12.98 8.73 -13.43
N CYS A 124 12.45 9.96 -13.44
CA CYS A 124 11.91 10.57 -14.64
C CYS A 124 13.04 11.11 -15.51
N ARG A 125 13.03 10.77 -16.79
CA ARG A 125 14.01 11.31 -17.75
C ARG A 125 13.63 12.71 -18.23
N SER A 126 12.36 13.09 -18.14
CA SER A 126 11.86 14.40 -18.57
C SER A 126 12.18 15.50 -17.58
N CYS A 127 11.88 15.32 -16.28
CA CYS A 127 12.13 16.32 -15.22
C CYS A 127 13.31 15.96 -14.31
N ALA A 128 13.96 14.81 -14.51
CA ALA A 128 15.07 14.28 -13.74
C ALA A 128 14.74 13.94 -12.26
N GLU A 129 13.48 14.00 -11.86
CA GLU A 129 13.05 13.71 -10.47
C GLU A 129 13.15 12.22 -10.17
N PRO A 130 13.85 11.83 -9.09
CA PRO A 130 13.76 10.48 -8.55
C PRO A 130 12.47 10.33 -7.76
N PHE A 131 11.83 9.16 -7.83
CA PHE A 131 10.61 8.88 -7.09
C PHE A 131 10.50 7.40 -6.73
N ASP A 132 9.74 7.10 -5.68
CA ASP A 132 9.39 5.74 -5.31
C ASP A 132 8.18 5.26 -6.13
N TYR A 133 8.25 4.01 -6.57
CA TYR A 133 7.14 3.30 -7.18
C TYR A 133 6.66 2.20 -6.25
N PHE A 134 5.37 2.19 -5.93
CA PHE A 134 4.76 1.12 -5.12
C PHE A 134 4.59 -0.11 -6.01
N LYS A 135 5.36 -1.17 -5.73
CA LYS A 135 5.39 -2.36 -6.58
C LYS A 135 4.07 -3.12 -6.54
N CYS A 136 3.66 -3.64 -7.71
CA CYS A 136 2.49 -4.52 -7.81
C CYS A 136 2.77 -5.87 -7.15
N ILE A 137 1.80 -6.36 -6.37
CA ILE A 137 1.82 -7.67 -5.71
C ILE A 137 0.52 -8.42 -6.06
#